data_2fcb060ed73342924cfc1641ce65712d
#
_entry.id   2fcb060ed73342924cfc1641ce65712d
#
_cell.length_a   1.000
_cell.length_b   1.000
_cell.length_c   1.000
_cell.angle_alpha   90.00
_cell.angle_beta   90.00
_cell.angle_gamma   90.00
#
_symmetry.space_group_name_H-M   'P 1'
#
loop_
_entity.id
_entity.type
_entity.pdbx_description
1 polymer ?
#
loop_
_entity_poly.entity_id
_entity_poly.type
_entity_poly.pdbx_seq_one_letter_code
_entity_poly.pdbx_strand_id
1 'polypeptide(L)'
;MKKILIMGLPGSGKTYLAQALKAYLEEHGEMSYARALNEHIGDFGCQVTWFNADEVRKKYNDWDFSKEGRIRQSLRMAEFALSAGGDYVICDFVAPLVEMRNNFKADWTIWVDTIDAGRFEDTNKAFIPPEVYDFRVTEQNCEKWAEFIGNHIIENRRRPVFDWQKETVQMLGRWQPWHTGHRALFERSIAKTGQVVVQIRDCQGWQGSNPFAIEQVKSNIKRDLDPLFQGQYEIQVVPNIVNITYGRDVGYKIEQETFDNKTQSVSAKIGRAHV
;
A
#
# COMPACT_ATOMS: atom_id res chain seq x y z
N MET A 1 3.06 7.97 13.38
CA MET A 1 4.02 8.53 12.42
C MET A 1 4.19 7.56 11.25
N LYS A 2 4.19 8.05 10.02
CA LYS A 2 4.36 7.27 8.80
C LYS A 2 5.70 7.58 8.12
N LYS A 3 6.41 6.55 7.64
CA LYS A 3 7.75 6.68 7.04
C LYS A 3 7.66 6.70 5.51
N ILE A 4 8.23 7.72 4.90
CA ILE A 4 8.30 7.91 3.45
C ILE A 4 9.76 7.80 3.02
N LEU A 5 10.06 6.86 2.15
CA LEU A 5 11.35 6.72 1.49
C LEU A 5 11.28 7.37 0.10
N ILE A 6 12.16 8.33 -0.15
CA ILE A 6 12.38 8.88 -1.50
C ILE A 6 13.75 8.37 -1.98
N MET A 7 13.74 7.51 -2.99
CA MET A 7 14.95 6.85 -3.47
C MET A 7 15.19 7.09 -4.97
N GLY A 8 16.40 6.84 -5.43
CA GLY A 8 16.78 7.00 -6.83
C GLY A 8 18.26 7.40 -6.98
N LEU A 9 18.74 7.50 -8.20
CA LEU A 9 20.15 7.81 -8.49
C LEU A 9 20.58 9.20 -7.99
N PRO A 10 21.87 9.41 -7.73
CA PRO A 10 22.41 10.75 -7.42
C PRO A 10 22.15 11.73 -8.56
N GLY A 11 21.50 12.86 -8.26
CA GLY A 11 21.13 13.86 -9.27
C GLY A 11 19.71 13.69 -9.84
N SER A 12 18.95 12.65 -9.45
CA SER A 12 17.57 12.44 -9.94
C SER A 12 16.52 13.44 -9.42
N GLY A 13 16.88 14.33 -8.48
CA GLY A 13 15.93 15.32 -7.94
C GLY A 13 15.23 14.93 -6.63
N LYS A 14 15.66 13.84 -5.96
CA LYS A 14 15.08 13.38 -4.68
C LYS A 14 14.89 14.48 -3.64
N THR A 15 15.92 15.27 -3.41
CA THR A 15 15.92 16.33 -2.39
C THR A 15 14.89 17.42 -2.70
N TYR A 16 14.76 17.80 -3.97
CA TYR A 16 13.73 18.77 -4.39
C TYR A 16 12.33 18.22 -4.18
N LEU A 17 12.11 16.96 -4.54
CA LEU A 17 10.84 16.31 -4.31
C LEU A 17 10.53 16.15 -2.81
N ALA A 18 11.54 15.84 -1.99
CA ALA A 18 11.38 15.73 -0.53
C ALA A 18 10.95 17.07 0.09
N GLN A 19 11.56 18.17 -0.33
CA GLN A 19 11.20 19.51 0.11
C GLN A 19 9.79 19.90 -0.32
N ALA A 20 9.44 19.69 -1.58
CA ALA A 20 8.11 20.00 -2.09
C ALA A 20 7.02 19.14 -1.42
N LEU A 21 7.27 17.84 -1.25
CA LEU A 21 6.33 16.93 -0.57
C LEU A 21 6.17 17.26 0.91
N LYS A 22 7.26 17.66 1.60
CA LYS A 22 7.20 18.14 2.98
C LYS A 22 6.28 19.35 3.07
N ALA A 23 6.52 20.37 2.26
CA ALA A 23 5.72 21.60 2.25
C ALA A 23 4.24 21.29 1.96
N TYR A 24 3.97 20.44 0.95
CA TYR A 24 2.62 20.06 0.60
C TYR A 24 1.87 19.33 1.73
N LEU A 25 2.54 18.37 2.39
CA LEU A 25 1.94 17.64 3.52
C LEU A 25 1.73 18.53 4.76
N GLU A 26 2.61 19.50 5.01
CA GLU A 26 2.45 20.47 6.12
C GLU A 26 1.29 21.43 5.86
N GLU A 27 1.04 21.81 4.62
CA GLU A 27 -0.04 22.73 4.24
C GLU A 27 -1.41 22.03 4.17
N HIS A 28 -1.47 20.81 3.61
CA HIS A 28 -2.73 20.13 3.27
C HIS A 28 -3.02 18.90 4.14
N GLY A 29 -2.02 18.40 4.87
CA GLY A 29 -2.15 17.22 5.72
C GLY A 29 -2.88 17.52 7.02
N GLU A 30 -3.51 16.51 7.59
CA GLU A 30 -4.16 16.59 8.89
C GLU A 30 -3.27 15.97 9.98
N MET A 31 -3.32 16.55 11.18
CA MET A 31 -2.68 16.00 12.38
C MET A 31 -3.17 14.57 12.66
N SER A 32 -2.29 13.68 13.08
CA SER A 32 -2.70 12.34 13.47
C SER A 32 -3.51 12.34 14.76
N TYR A 33 -4.49 11.45 14.85
CA TYR A 33 -5.30 11.29 16.05
C TYR A 33 -4.46 11.02 17.30
N ALA A 34 -3.39 10.23 17.17
CA ALA A 34 -2.47 9.94 18.28
C ALA A 34 -1.75 11.20 18.78
N ARG A 35 -1.39 12.11 17.87
CA ARG A 35 -0.78 13.40 18.23
C ARG A 35 -1.81 14.34 18.83
N ALA A 36 -3.01 14.42 18.27
CA ALA A 36 -4.11 15.22 18.80
C ALA A 36 -4.49 14.86 20.24
N LEU A 37 -4.37 13.60 20.64
CA LEU A 37 -4.62 13.15 22.01
C LEU A 37 -3.51 13.55 23.00
N ASN A 38 -2.28 13.70 22.55
CA ASN A 38 -1.12 13.97 23.41
C ASN A 38 -0.82 15.47 23.53
N GLU A 39 -1.21 16.26 22.54
CA GLU A 39 -0.95 17.70 22.51
C GLU A 39 -2.20 18.47 22.94
N HIS A 40 -2.16 19.04 24.14
CA HIS A 40 -3.28 19.80 24.74
C HIS A 40 -3.45 21.19 24.18
N ILE A 41 -2.71 21.63 23.16
CA ILE A 41 -2.62 23.03 22.72
C ILE A 41 -2.50 23.20 21.20
N GLY A 42 -3.44 23.78 20.60
CA GLY A 42 -3.54 24.97 19.68
C GLY A 42 -2.89 24.91 18.30
N ASP A 43 -1.95 24.06 17.97
CA ASP A 43 -1.42 23.96 16.62
C ASP A 43 -1.85 22.61 15.98
N PHE A 44 -2.89 22.67 15.17
CA PHE A 44 -3.51 21.51 14.56
C PHE A 44 -2.92 21.15 13.19
N GLY A 45 -1.79 21.75 12.81
CA GLY A 45 -1.12 21.47 11.54
C GLY A 45 -0.46 20.09 11.48
N CYS A 46 -0.35 19.53 10.28
CA CYS A 46 0.43 18.32 10.04
C CYS A 46 1.92 18.61 10.24
N GLN A 47 2.63 17.76 10.97
CA GLN A 47 4.08 17.90 11.17
C GLN A 47 4.83 16.86 10.36
N VAL A 48 5.79 17.34 9.57
CA VAL A 48 6.64 16.48 8.72
C VAL A 48 8.12 16.70 9.07
N THR A 49 8.76 15.66 9.56
CA THR A 49 10.21 15.64 9.75
C THR A 49 10.88 15.14 8.47
N TRP A 50 11.97 15.78 8.07
CA TRP A 50 12.75 15.38 6.89
C TRP A 50 14.22 15.18 7.22
N PHE A 51 14.78 14.06 6.75
CA PHE A 51 16.20 13.74 6.84
C PHE A 51 16.77 13.48 5.45
N ASN A 52 17.78 14.27 5.10
CA ASN A 52 18.59 14.08 3.91
C ASN A 52 19.82 13.23 4.27
N ALA A 53 20.12 12.20 3.47
CA ALA A 53 21.21 11.28 3.76
C ALA A 53 22.61 11.92 3.73
N ASP A 54 22.81 12.93 2.89
CA ASP A 54 24.11 13.61 2.81
C ASP A 54 24.35 14.47 4.05
N GLU A 55 23.32 15.11 4.59
CA GLU A 55 23.39 15.83 5.86
C GLU A 55 23.64 14.88 7.05
N VAL A 56 23.01 13.71 7.03
CA VAL A 56 23.25 12.69 8.05
C VAL A 56 24.68 12.16 7.93
N ARG A 57 25.22 11.88 6.73
CA ARG A 57 26.61 11.50 6.53
C ARG A 57 27.59 12.56 7.05
N LYS A 58 27.32 13.83 6.75
CA LYS A 58 28.10 14.97 7.21
C LYS A 58 28.14 15.03 8.75
N LYS A 59 26.99 14.87 9.42
CA LYS A 59 26.89 14.85 10.87
C LYS A 59 27.79 13.78 11.53
N TYR A 60 27.91 12.61 10.89
CA TYR A 60 28.74 11.50 11.39
C TYR A 60 30.14 11.44 10.79
N ASN A 61 30.46 12.37 9.89
CA ASN A 61 31.70 12.36 9.09
C ASN A 61 31.98 10.98 8.44
N ASP A 62 30.90 10.34 7.92
CA ASP A 62 30.94 8.98 7.36
C ASP A 62 30.64 9.02 5.86
N TRP A 63 31.70 9.09 5.06
CA TRP A 63 31.68 9.11 3.60
C TRP A 63 32.09 7.76 2.99
N ASP A 64 31.87 6.67 3.72
CA ASP A 64 32.08 5.32 3.22
C ASP A 64 30.94 4.91 2.27
N PHE A 65 31.25 4.71 0.99
CA PHE A 65 30.33 4.28 -0.06
C PHE A 65 30.51 2.81 -0.44
N SER A 66 31.30 2.03 0.33
CA SER A 66 31.32 0.59 0.22
C SER A 66 29.92 -0.01 0.47
N LYS A 67 29.73 -1.28 0.15
CA LYS A 67 28.47 -1.98 0.44
C LYS A 67 28.11 -1.88 1.93
N GLU A 68 29.08 -2.11 2.80
CA GLU A 68 28.94 -2.06 4.25
C GLU A 68 28.62 -0.64 4.74
N GLY A 69 29.29 0.37 4.20
CA GLY A 69 29.02 1.78 4.50
C GLY A 69 27.63 2.23 4.06
N ARG A 70 27.15 1.74 2.91
CA ARG A 70 25.80 2.02 2.42
C ARG A 70 24.74 1.36 3.31
N ILE A 71 24.94 0.10 3.74
CA ILE A 71 24.03 -0.60 4.66
C ILE A 71 24.00 0.11 6.02
N ARG A 72 25.17 0.44 6.58
CA ARG A 72 25.28 1.21 7.83
C ARG A 72 24.50 2.53 7.76
N GLN A 73 24.61 3.25 6.64
CA GLN A 73 23.86 4.49 6.43
C GLN A 73 22.34 4.25 6.38
N SER A 74 21.87 3.18 5.74
CA SER A 74 20.44 2.88 5.70
C SER A 74 19.87 2.56 7.09
N LEU A 75 20.61 1.85 7.93
CA LEU A 75 20.23 1.59 9.32
C LEU A 75 20.16 2.88 10.12
N ARG A 76 21.16 3.76 9.95
CA ARG A 76 21.18 5.09 10.57
C ARG A 76 19.96 5.94 10.15
N MET A 77 19.61 5.94 8.85
CA MET A 77 18.41 6.63 8.37
C MET A 77 17.13 6.04 8.98
N ALA A 78 17.08 4.73 9.17
CA ALA A 78 15.95 4.08 9.84
C ALA A 78 15.85 4.47 11.32
N GLU A 79 16.98 4.56 12.05
CA GLU A 79 17.03 5.03 13.43
C GLU A 79 16.56 6.48 13.57
N PHE A 80 17.02 7.38 12.68
CA PHE A 80 16.55 8.76 12.63
C PHE A 80 15.03 8.82 12.38
N ALA A 81 14.55 8.02 11.46
CA ALA A 81 13.12 7.95 11.19
C ALA A 81 12.31 7.43 12.38
N LEU A 82 12.83 6.47 13.14
CA LEU A 82 12.15 5.94 14.34
C LEU A 82 12.15 6.91 15.52
N SER A 83 13.21 7.73 15.65
CA SER A 83 13.33 8.74 16.70
C SER A 83 12.66 10.06 16.38
N ALA A 84 12.19 10.26 15.17
CA ALA A 84 11.54 11.48 14.74
C ALA A 84 10.16 11.65 15.40
N GLY A 85 9.79 12.90 15.69
CA GLY A 85 8.43 13.26 16.02
C GLY A 85 7.63 13.65 14.77
N GLY A 86 6.33 13.85 14.94
CA GLY A 86 5.43 14.33 13.89
C GLY A 86 4.50 13.26 13.32
N ASP A 87 3.83 13.61 12.23
CA ASP A 87 2.84 12.78 11.56
C ASP A 87 3.47 11.93 10.45
N TYR A 88 4.43 12.54 9.74
CA TYR A 88 5.21 11.89 8.69
C TYR A 88 6.71 12.12 8.91
N VAL A 89 7.51 11.18 8.47
CA VAL A 89 8.96 11.35 8.33
C VAL A 89 9.37 10.99 6.90
N ILE A 90 10.00 11.94 6.22
CA ILE A 90 10.57 11.77 4.89
C ILE A 90 12.06 11.51 5.05
N CYS A 91 12.56 10.45 4.40
CA CYS A 91 13.99 10.18 4.27
C CYS A 91 14.36 10.07 2.80
N ASP A 92 15.26 10.93 2.31
CA ASP A 92 15.75 10.85 0.95
C ASP A 92 17.19 10.34 0.90
N PHE A 93 17.38 9.20 0.24
CA PHE A 93 18.66 8.59 0.00
C PHE A 93 18.65 7.65 -1.20
N VAL A 94 19.82 7.32 -1.75
CA VAL A 94 19.92 6.53 -2.99
C VAL A 94 19.28 5.14 -2.85
N ALA A 95 19.46 4.47 -1.73
CA ALA A 95 18.97 3.11 -1.43
C ALA A 95 19.19 2.11 -2.58
N PRO A 96 20.44 1.96 -3.09
CA PRO A 96 20.70 1.18 -4.31
C PRO A 96 20.41 -0.31 -4.14
N LEU A 97 20.50 -0.85 -2.94
CA LEU A 97 20.35 -2.28 -2.66
C LEU A 97 18.96 -2.58 -2.05
N VAL A 98 18.43 -3.74 -2.38
CA VAL A 98 17.16 -4.25 -1.81
C VAL A 98 17.22 -4.30 -0.28
N GLU A 99 18.34 -4.76 0.27
CA GLU A 99 18.58 -4.85 1.72
C GLU A 99 18.40 -3.49 2.43
N MET A 100 18.86 -2.41 1.82
CA MET A 100 18.74 -1.06 2.39
C MET A 100 17.28 -0.60 2.50
N ARG A 101 16.48 -0.91 1.50
CA ARG A 101 15.04 -0.63 1.48
C ARG A 101 14.30 -1.47 2.52
N ASN A 102 14.66 -2.75 2.63
CA ASN A 102 14.11 -3.65 3.64
C ASN A 102 14.47 -3.23 5.06
N ASN A 103 15.68 -2.72 5.30
CA ASN A 103 16.11 -2.20 6.59
C ASN A 103 15.33 -0.94 6.99
N PHE A 104 15.03 -0.07 6.04
CA PHE A 104 14.28 1.16 6.32
C PHE A 104 12.81 0.90 6.63
N LYS A 105 12.16 -0.05 5.98
CA LYS A 105 10.75 -0.44 6.17
C LYS A 105 9.82 0.77 6.02
N ALA A 106 9.81 1.38 4.85
CA ALA A 106 8.94 2.50 4.54
C ALA A 106 7.46 2.10 4.53
N ASP A 107 6.58 3.02 4.95
CA ASP A 107 5.13 2.93 4.68
C ASP A 107 4.81 3.31 3.23
N TRP A 108 5.65 4.19 2.64
CA TRP A 108 5.56 4.65 1.26
C TRP A 108 6.96 4.71 0.64
N THR A 109 7.12 4.07 -0.52
CA THR A 109 8.35 4.11 -1.32
C THR A 109 8.12 4.89 -2.61
N ILE A 110 8.86 5.99 -2.76
CA ILE A 110 8.83 6.85 -3.94
C ILE A 110 10.14 6.66 -4.69
N TRP A 111 10.08 6.11 -5.89
CA TRP A 111 11.23 5.96 -6.76
C TRP A 111 11.32 7.13 -7.74
N VAL A 112 12.38 7.94 -7.59
CA VAL A 112 12.69 9.05 -8.51
C VAL A 112 13.58 8.52 -9.63
N ASP A 113 12.95 8.28 -10.77
CA ASP A 113 13.51 7.65 -11.98
C ASP A 113 13.50 8.62 -13.14
N THR A 114 14.11 9.79 -12.94
CA THR A 114 14.14 10.91 -13.90
C THR A 114 15.40 10.95 -14.74
N ILE A 115 16.38 10.08 -14.46
CA ILE A 115 17.66 10.00 -15.17
C ILE A 115 18.10 8.54 -15.31
N ASP A 116 18.70 8.21 -16.43
CA ASP A 116 19.19 6.86 -16.72
C ASP A 116 20.52 6.55 -16.00
N ALA A 117 21.32 7.56 -15.70
CA ALA A 117 22.59 7.42 -14.99
C ALA A 117 22.87 8.64 -14.10
N GLY A 118 23.32 8.38 -12.87
CA GLY A 118 23.79 9.40 -11.94
C GLY A 118 25.27 9.75 -12.18
N ARG A 119 25.78 10.71 -11.41
CA ARG A 119 27.15 11.23 -11.51
C ARG A 119 28.25 10.24 -11.11
N PHE A 120 27.90 9.17 -10.40
CA PHE A 120 28.87 8.23 -9.82
C PHE A 120 28.66 6.84 -10.43
N GLU A 121 29.64 6.37 -11.17
CA GLU A 121 29.57 5.09 -11.92
C GLU A 121 29.44 3.87 -10.98
N ASP A 122 30.13 3.87 -9.84
CA ASP A 122 30.02 2.83 -8.82
C ASP A 122 28.60 2.69 -8.26
N THR A 123 27.93 3.82 -8.09
CA THR A 123 26.55 3.88 -7.63
C THR A 123 25.57 3.42 -8.73
N ASN A 124 25.81 3.80 -9.98
CA ASN A 124 25.01 3.33 -11.11
C ASN A 124 25.08 1.79 -11.22
N LYS A 125 26.28 1.22 -11.09
CA LYS A 125 26.47 -0.24 -11.14
C LYS A 125 25.85 -0.98 -9.95
N ALA A 126 25.81 -0.34 -8.79
CA ALA A 126 25.23 -0.93 -7.58
C ALA A 126 23.72 -0.77 -7.49
N PHE A 127 23.12 0.12 -8.28
CA PHE A 127 21.70 0.43 -8.19
C PHE A 127 20.86 -0.67 -8.82
N ILE A 128 20.06 -1.33 -7.99
CA ILE A 128 19.06 -2.31 -8.40
C ILE A 128 17.71 -1.58 -8.39
N PRO A 129 17.04 -1.38 -9.54
CA PRO A 129 15.70 -0.80 -9.58
C PRO A 129 14.75 -1.52 -8.61
N PRO A 130 13.86 -0.80 -7.92
CA PRO A 130 12.90 -1.44 -7.03
C PRO A 130 11.85 -2.21 -7.84
N GLU A 131 11.56 -3.44 -7.45
CA GLU A 131 10.44 -4.22 -8.00
C GLU A 131 9.09 -3.76 -7.40
N VAL A 132 9.13 -3.25 -6.16
CA VAL A 132 7.97 -2.76 -5.42
C VAL A 132 8.20 -1.32 -5.01
N TYR A 133 7.27 -0.47 -5.40
CA TYR A 133 7.21 0.96 -5.04
C TYR A 133 5.76 1.43 -5.10
N ASP A 134 5.46 2.50 -4.38
CA ASP A 134 4.12 3.12 -4.41
C ASP A 134 4.03 4.15 -5.53
N PHE A 135 5.12 4.89 -5.78
CA PHE A 135 5.18 5.90 -6.84
C PHE A 135 6.49 5.82 -7.61
N ARG A 136 6.40 6.00 -8.94
CA ARG A 136 7.55 6.16 -9.84
C ARG A 136 7.48 7.53 -10.48
N VAL A 137 8.44 8.39 -10.13
CA VAL A 137 8.55 9.76 -10.62
C VAL A 137 9.48 9.77 -11.84
N THR A 138 8.93 10.04 -13.01
CA THR A 138 9.66 9.96 -14.29
C THR A 138 9.96 11.32 -14.91
N GLU A 139 9.44 12.40 -14.34
CA GLU A 139 9.60 13.76 -14.84
C GLU A 139 10.14 14.70 -13.74
N GLN A 140 10.96 15.67 -14.12
CA GLN A 140 11.48 16.67 -13.20
C GLN A 140 10.45 17.80 -12.96
N ASN A 141 9.35 17.48 -12.32
CA ASN A 141 8.34 18.43 -11.88
C ASN A 141 7.96 18.10 -10.42
N CYS A 142 8.80 18.54 -9.49
CA CYS A 142 8.66 18.17 -8.09
C CYS A 142 7.36 18.69 -7.44
N GLU A 143 6.86 19.85 -7.86
CA GLU A 143 5.63 20.44 -7.30
C GLU A 143 4.40 19.63 -7.70
N LYS A 144 4.23 19.32 -8.98
CA LYS A 144 3.15 18.49 -9.48
C LYS A 144 3.17 17.07 -8.86
N TRP A 145 4.36 16.49 -8.74
CA TRP A 145 4.51 15.19 -8.12
C TRP A 145 4.25 15.24 -6.61
N ALA A 146 4.66 16.31 -5.93
CA ALA A 146 4.39 16.49 -4.50
C ALA A 146 2.89 16.61 -4.23
N GLU A 147 2.16 17.37 -5.04
CA GLU A 147 0.70 17.46 -5.00
C GLU A 147 0.05 16.09 -5.22
N PHE A 148 0.40 15.40 -6.30
CA PHE A 148 -0.16 14.09 -6.64
C PHE A 148 0.10 13.04 -5.54
N ILE A 149 1.36 12.92 -5.10
CA ILE A 149 1.77 11.97 -4.06
C ILE A 149 1.18 12.38 -2.70
N GLY A 150 1.22 13.67 -2.37
CA GLY A 150 0.71 14.20 -1.13
C GLY A 150 -0.79 13.95 -0.97
N ASN A 151 -1.59 14.23 -2.00
CA ASN A 151 -3.02 13.92 -2.01
C ASN A 151 -3.26 12.43 -1.77
N HIS A 152 -2.53 11.58 -2.48
CA HIS A 152 -2.66 10.13 -2.33
C HIS A 152 -2.30 9.65 -0.92
N ILE A 153 -1.24 10.20 -0.32
CA ILE A 153 -0.83 9.87 1.05
C ILE A 153 -1.90 10.33 2.06
N ILE A 154 -2.44 11.54 1.91
CA ILE A 154 -3.48 12.10 2.78
C ILE A 154 -4.77 11.27 2.69
N GLU A 155 -5.21 10.94 1.49
CA GLU A 155 -6.39 10.10 1.26
C GLU A 155 -6.20 8.70 1.84
N ASN A 156 -5.01 8.11 1.67
CA ASN A 156 -4.70 6.78 2.20
C ASN A 156 -4.52 6.76 3.72
N ARG A 157 -4.19 7.89 4.35
CA ARG A 157 -4.21 8.00 5.81
C ARG A 157 -5.62 7.83 6.37
N ARG A 158 -6.62 8.22 5.59
CA ARG A 158 -8.05 8.05 5.91
C ARG A 158 -8.58 6.68 5.52
N ARG A 159 -7.74 5.79 4.94
CA ARG A 159 -8.21 4.45 4.60
C ARG A 159 -8.68 3.74 5.85
N PRO A 160 -9.89 3.23 5.82
CA PRO A 160 -10.40 2.43 6.91
C PRO A 160 -9.46 1.24 7.15
N VAL A 161 -9.27 0.89 8.41
CA VAL A 161 -8.59 -0.34 8.81
C VAL A 161 -9.70 -1.34 9.12
N PHE A 162 -9.57 -2.57 8.62
CA PHE A 162 -10.52 -3.63 8.92
C PHE A 162 -10.59 -3.85 10.44
N ASP A 163 -11.77 -3.68 11.01
CA ASP A 163 -11.99 -3.72 12.45
C ASP A 163 -12.82 -4.96 12.80
N TRP A 164 -12.19 -5.92 13.48
CA TRP A 164 -12.83 -7.18 13.89
C TRP A 164 -14.02 -7.03 14.83
N GLN A 165 -14.21 -5.86 15.43
CA GLN A 165 -15.34 -5.57 16.32
C GLN A 165 -16.54 -4.94 15.60
N LYS A 166 -16.34 -4.45 14.37
CA LYS A 166 -17.42 -3.84 13.61
C LYS A 166 -18.29 -4.87 12.89
N GLU A 167 -19.53 -4.46 12.68
CA GLU A 167 -20.44 -5.19 11.79
C GLU A 167 -19.78 -5.41 10.43
N THR A 168 -19.82 -6.65 9.96
CA THR A 168 -19.10 -7.07 8.75
C THR A 168 -20.00 -7.96 7.89
N VAL A 169 -20.07 -7.67 6.61
CA VAL A 169 -20.74 -8.56 5.66
C VAL A 169 -19.81 -9.71 5.27
N GLN A 170 -20.34 -10.92 5.32
CA GLN A 170 -19.67 -12.12 4.83
C GLN A 170 -20.04 -12.39 3.37
N MET A 171 -19.05 -12.55 2.52
CA MET A 171 -19.21 -13.05 1.16
C MET A 171 -18.54 -14.42 1.04
N LEU A 172 -19.32 -15.47 0.79
CA LEU A 172 -18.80 -16.83 0.65
C LEU A 172 -18.91 -17.29 -0.81
N GLY A 173 -17.79 -17.71 -1.42
CA GLY A 173 -17.79 -18.18 -2.81
C GLY A 173 -16.48 -18.86 -3.20
N ARG A 174 -16.45 -19.38 -4.43
CA ARG A 174 -15.22 -19.96 -5.02
C ARG A 174 -14.36 -18.92 -5.71
N TRP A 175 -15.00 -17.85 -6.25
CA TRP A 175 -14.37 -16.73 -6.95
C TRP A 175 -13.45 -17.14 -8.11
N GLN A 176 -13.89 -18.08 -8.93
CA GLN A 176 -13.09 -18.82 -9.93
C GLN A 176 -13.58 -18.61 -11.39
N PRO A 177 -13.09 -17.58 -12.08
CA PRO A 177 -12.29 -16.45 -11.65
C PRO A 177 -13.13 -15.34 -10.97
N TRP A 178 -12.42 -14.42 -10.28
CA TRP A 178 -13.00 -13.15 -9.88
C TRP A 178 -13.34 -12.32 -11.14
N HIS A 179 -14.53 -11.71 -11.17
CA HIS A 179 -15.02 -10.94 -12.31
C HIS A 179 -15.94 -9.80 -11.87
N THR A 180 -16.36 -8.95 -12.81
CA THR A 180 -17.19 -7.75 -12.56
C THR A 180 -18.48 -8.02 -11.79
N GLY A 181 -19.13 -9.17 -11.98
CA GLY A 181 -20.30 -9.57 -11.19
C GLY A 181 -19.98 -9.80 -9.71
N HIS A 182 -18.81 -10.38 -9.41
CA HIS A 182 -18.33 -10.52 -8.03
C HIS A 182 -17.97 -9.16 -7.44
N ARG A 183 -17.38 -8.28 -8.24
CA ARG A 183 -17.11 -6.91 -7.84
C ARG A 183 -18.38 -6.15 -7.49
N ALA A 184 -19.43 -6.23 -8.31
CA ALA A 184 -20.73 -5.62 -8.03
C ALA A 184 -21.37 -6.14 -6.73
N LEU A 185 -21.22 -7.46 -6.46
CA LEU A 185 -21.67 -8.04 -5.19
C LEU A 185 -20.88 -7.46 -4.02
N PHE A 186 -19.56 -7.33 -4.14
CA PHE A 186 -18.71 -6.73 -3.14
C PHE A 186 -19.10 -5.27 -2.86
N GLU A 187 -19.33 -4.46 -3.89
CA GLU A 187 -19.72 -3.06 -3.75
C GLU A 187 -21.05 -2.88 -3.01
N ARG A 188 -22.02 -3.77 -3.27
CA ARG A 188 -23.27 -3.79 -2.48
C ARG A 188 -23.07 -4.24 -1.04
N SER A 189 -22.20 -5.22 -0.85
CA SER A 189 -21.88 -5.73 0.49
C SER A 189 -21.19 -4.69 1.36
N ILE A 190 -20.19 -4.00 0.82
CA ILE A 190 -19.44 -2.98 1.57
C ILE A 190 -20.30 -1.75 1.89
N ALA A 191 -21.27 -1.43 1.04
CA ALA A 191 -22.21 -0.33 1.26
C ALA A 191 -23.12 -0.55 2.50
N LYS A 192 -23.26 -1.81 2.99
CA LYS A 192 -24.13 -2.13 4.13
C LYS A 192 -23.45 -1.82 5.47
N THR A 193 -22.17 -2.15 5.62
CA THR A 193 -21.45 -2.07 6.90
C THR A 193 -20.10 -1.37 6.83
N GLY A 194 -19.63 -1.00 5.62
CA GLY A 194 -18.34 -0.37 5.41
C GLY A 194 -17.16 -1.33 5.40
N GLN A 195 -17.37 -2.62 5.69
CA GLN A 195 -16.33 -3.65 5.59
C GLN A 195 -16.90 -5.03 5.25
N VAL A 196 -16.07 -5.87 4.62
CA VAL A 196 -16.45 -7.19 4.10
C VAL A 196 -15.40 -8.24 4.39
N VAL A 197 -15.79 -9.42 4.86
CA VAL A 197 -14.93 -10.59 4.81
C VAL A 197 -15.24 -11.40 3.55
N VAL A 198 -14.26 -11.53 2.67
CA VAL A 198 -14.35 -12.34 1.44
C VAL A 198 -13.82 -13.72 1.74
N GLN A 199 -14.71 -14.68 1.88
CA GLN A 199 -14.34 -16.06 2.16
C GLN A 199 -14.22 -16.85 0.86
N ILE A 200 -13.01 -17.38 0.61
CA ILE A 200 -12.71 -18.23 -0.52
C ILE A 200 -12.94 -19.67 -0.09
N ARG A 201 -13.95 -20.29 -0.67
CA ARG A 201 -14.23 -21.71 -0.45
C ARG A 201 -13.20 -22.57 -1.18
N ASP A 202 -12.32 -23.22 -0.43
CA ASP A 202 -11.35 -24.15 -0.98
C ASP A 202 -11.98 -25.51 -1.24
N CYS A 203 -12.11 -25.86 -2.50
CA CYS A 203 -12.62 -27.16 -2.94
C CYS A 203 -11.51 -28.17 -3.20
N GLN A 204 -10.26 -27.85 -2.83
CA GLN A 204 -9.05 -28.68 -3.00
C GLN A 204 -8.97 -29.33 -4.37
N GLY A 205 -8.45 -28.60 -5.30
CA GLY A 205 -8.29 -29.05 -6.67
C GLY A 205 -8.62 -27.96 -7.68
N TRP A 206 -7.84 -27.93 -8.73
CA TRP A 206 -7.94 -26.96 -9.81
C TRP A 206 -8.30 -27.66 -11.12
N GLN A 207 -9.43 -28.41 -11.06
CA GLN A 207 -9.99 -29.09 -12.21
C GLN A 207 -11.40 -28.57 -12.53
N GLY A 208 -11.75 -28.53 -13.80
CA GLY A 208 -13.07 -28.15 -14.26
C GLY A 208 -13.49 -26.75 -13.87
N SER A 209 -14.39 -26.62 -12.92
CA SER A 209 -14.93 -25.31 -12.49
C SER A 209 -14.05 -24.55 -11.48
N ASN A 210 -12.88 -25.09 -11.13
CA ASN A 210 -11.90 -24.46 -10.20
C ASN A 210 -10.52 -24.40 -10.89
N PRO A 211 -10.33 -23.57 -11.92
CA PRO A 211 -9.11 -23.55 -12.73
C PRO A 211 -7.92 -22.86 -12.08
N PHE A 212 -8.09 -22.18 -10.97
CA PHE A 212 -7.04 -21.40 -10.33
C PHE A 212 -6.67 -21.94 -8.94
N ALA A 213 -5.38 -21.93 -8.62
CA ALA A 213 -4.90 -22.15 -7.28
C ALA A 213 -5.40 -21.02 -6.34
N ILE A 214 -5.55 -21.32 -5.04
CA ILE A 214 -6.06 -20.37 -4.05
C ILE A 214 -5.27 -19.04 -4.02
N GLU A 215 -3.95 -19.12 -4.11
CA GLU A 215 -3.10 -17.91 -4.13
C GLU A 215 -3.35 -17.04 -5.38
N GLN A 216 -3.63 -17.66 -6.52
CA GLN A 216 -4.03 -16.94 -7.72
C GLN A 216 -5.39 -16.25 -7.56
N VAL A 217 -6.34 -16.91 -6.90
CA VAL A 217 -7.66 -16.32 -6.59
C VAL A 217 -7.50 -15.13 -5.67
N LYS A 218 -6.71 -15.24 -4.58
CA LYS A 218 -6.40 -14.14 -3.68
C LYS A 218 -5.77 -12.96 -4.43
N SER A 219 -4.78 -13.24 -5.27
CA SER A 219 -4.09 -12.22 -6.07
C SER A 219 -5.06 -11.50 -7.03
N ASN A 220 -5.96 -12.23 -7.68
CA ASN A 220 -6.95 -11.65 -8.57
C ASN A 220 -7.94 -10.74 -7.84
N ILE A 221 -8.39 -11.14 -6.64
CA ILE A 221 -9.27 -10.33 -5.79
C ILE A 221 -8.54 -9.06 -5.35
N LYS A 222 -7.33 -9.19 -4.80
CA LYS A 222 -6.54 -8.03 -4.34
C LYS A 222 -6.25 -7.05 -5.48
N ARG A 223 -5.85 -7.53 -6.65
CA ARG A 223 -5.57 -6.66 -7.80
C ARG A 223 -6.78 -5.79 -8.19
N ASP A 224 -8.00 -6.31 -8.03
CA ASP A 224 -9.22 -5.58 -8.34
C ASP A 224 -9.69 -4.67 -7.18
N LEU A 225 -9.57 -5.13 -5.94
CA LEU A 225 -10.14 -4.43 -4.78
C LEU A 225 -9.15 -3.46 -4.11
N ASP A 226 -7.85 -3.77 -4.03
CA ASP A 226 -6.86 -2.95 -3.31
C ASP A 226 -6.82 -1.48 -3.77
N PRO A 227 -6.95 -1.14 -5.07
CA PRO A 227 -6.90 0.25 -5.50
C PRO A 227 -7.95 1.16 -4.84
N LEU A 228 -9.11 0.61 -4.44
CA LEU A 228 -10.22 1.39 -3.91
C LEU A 228 -10.68 0.99 -2.50
N PHE A 229 -10.42 -0.24 -2.07
CA PHE A 229 -11.02 -0.80 -0.84
C PHE A 229 -10.01 -1.41 0.12
N GLN A 230 -8.72 -1.13 -0.03
CA GLN A 230 -7.70 -1.63 0.89
C GLN A 230 -8.02 -1.23 2.33
N GLY A 231 -7.95 -2.20 3.26
CA GLY A 231 -8.29 -2.01 4.66
C GLY A 231 -9.80 -2.06 4.98
N GLN A 232 -10.67 -2.20 3.97
CA GLN A 232 -12.11 -2.39 4.16
C GLN A 232 -12.55 -3.84 3.96
N TYR A 233 -11.62 -4.72 3.64
CA TYR A 233 -11.93 -6.15 3.50
C TYR A 233 -10.79 -7.03 3.98
N GLU A 234 -11.15 -8.25 4.35
CA GLU A 234 -10.23 -9.34 4.65
C GLU A 234 -10.53 -10.55 3.78
N ILE A 235 -9.49 -11.27 3.37
CA ILE A 235 -9.65 -12.52 2.62
C ILE A 235 -9.34 -13.70 3.53
N GLN A 236 -10.31 -14.58 3.69
CA GLN A 236 -10.16 -15.82 4.45
C GLN A 236 -10.34 -17.02 3.53
N VAL A 237 -9.49 -18.02 3.70
CA VAL A 237 -9.69 -19.33 3.05
C VAL A 237 -10.43 -20.23 4.01
N VAL A 238 -11.53 -20.80 3.53
CA VAL A 238 -12.39 -21.68 4.32
C VAL A 238 -12.59 -23.02 3.60
N PRO A 239 -12.91 -24.10 4.34
CA PRO A 239 -13.20 -25.39 3.73
C PRO A 239 -14.34 -25.31 2.69
N ASN A 240 -14.62 -26.42 2.02
CA ASN A 240 -15.74 -26.53 1.09
C ASN A 240 -17.10 -26.46 1.83
N ILE A 241 -17.44 -25.28 2.32
CA ILE A 241 -18.70 -25.02 3.05
C ILE A 241 -19.87 -25.17 2.07
N VAL A 242 -20.81 -26.02 2.41
CA VAL A 242 -22.02 -26.31 1.61
C VAL A 242 -23.32 -25.97 2.34
N ASN A 243 -23.24 -25.67 3.65
CA ASN A 243 -24.40 -25.33 4.48
C ASN A 243 -24.01 -24.30 5.52
N ILE A 244 -24.93 -23.41 5.87
CA ILE A 244 -24.82 -22.46 6.97
C ILE A 244 -25.94 -22.79 7.93
N THR A 245 -25.58 -23.33 9.11
CA THR A 245 -26.52 -23.69 10.15
C THR A 245 -26.26 -22.83 11.38
N TYR A 246 -27.31 -22.22 11.90
CA TYR A 246 -27.26 -21.45 13.15
C TYR A 246 -28.37 -21.90 14.10
N GLY A 247 -28.13 -21.75 15.39
CA GLY A 247 -29.08 -22.16 16.43
C GLY A 247 -30.15 -21.12 16.71
N ARG A 248 -30.04 -20.43 17.84
CA ARG A 248 -30.96 -19.33 18.18
C ARG A 248 -30.69 -18.14 17.27
N ASP A 249 -31.69 -17.29 17.10
CA ASP A 249 -31.53 -16.02 16.39
C ASP A 249 -30.45 -15.19 17.06
N VAL A 250 -29.33 -15.04 16.34
CA VAL A 250 -28.13 -14.30 16.78
C VAL A 250 -27.96 -13.00 16.02
N GLY A 251 -29.03 -12.52 15.36
CA GLY A 251 -29.01 -11.27 14.62
C GLY A 251 -28.38 -11.37 13.24
N TYR A 252 -28.07 -12.56 12.72
CA TYR A 252 -27.56 -12.69 11.35
C TYR A 252 -28.68 -12.49 10.33
N LYS A 253 -28.40 -11.69 9.33
CA LYS A 253 -29.27 -11.52 8.16
C LYS A 253 -28.68 -12.31 6.99
N ILE A 254 -29.43 -13.27 6.48
CA ILE A 254 -29.06 -14.02 5.27
C ILE A 254 -29.83 -13.41 4.10
N GLU A 255 -29.09 -12.83 3.15
CA GLU A 255 -29.63 -12.16 2.00
C GLU A 255 -29.09 -12.73 0.69
N GLN A 256 -29.96 -12.85 -0.28
CA GLN A 256 -29.58 -13.12 -1.66
C GLN A 256 -29.70 -11.82 -2.48
N GLU A 257 -28.57 -11.33 -3.00
CA GLU A 257 -28.57 -10.16 -3.88
C GLU A 257 -29.05 -10.54 -5.28
N THR A 258 -29.96 -9.74 -5.80
CA THR A 258 -30.45 -9.85 -7.19
C THR A 258 -29.87 -8.72 -8.02
N PHE A 259 -29.36 -9.05 -9.20
CA PHE A 259 -28.78 -8.09 -10.14
C PHE A 259 -29.63 -8.03 -11.41
N ASP A 260 -29.41 -7.00 -12.21
CA ASP A 260 -29.97 -6.91 -13.55
C ASP A 260 -29.48 -8.05 -14.46
N ASN A 261 -30.20 -8.31 -15.55
CA ASN A 261 -29.89 -9.40 -16.46
C ASN A 261 -28.48 -9.29 -17.06
N LYS A 262 -27.93 -8.08 -17.21
CA LYS A 262 -26.59 -7.84 -17.74
C LYS A 262 -25.53 -8.31 -16.75
N THR A 263 -25.65 -7.94 -15.49
CA THR A 263 -24.74 -8.34 -14.42
C THR A 263 -24.87 -9.83 -14.10
N GLN A 264 -26.08 -10.38 -14.09
CA GLN A 264 -26.30 -11.83 -13.90
C GLN A 264 -25.74 -12.68 -15.05
N SER A 265 -25.68 -12.15 -16.26
CA SER A 265 -25.13 -12.85 -17.44
C SER A 265 -23.61 -12.94 -17.42
N VAL A 266 -22.92 -12.14 -16.57
CA VAL A 266 -21.49 -12.25 -16.36
C VAL A 266 -21.21 -13.52 -15.58
N SER A 267 -20.99 -14.60 -16.31
CA SER A 267 -20.54 -15.87 -15.75
C SER A 267 -19.08 -16.10 -16.10
N ALA A 268 -18.37 -16.81 -15.24
CA ALA A 268 -17.03 -17.30 -15.50
C ALA A 268 -17.05 -18.35 -16.64
N LYS A 269 -17.46 -17.97 -17.86
CA LYS A 269 -17.19 -18.77 -19.04
C LYS A 269 -15.69 -18.69 -19.32
N ILE A 270 -14.95 -19.62 -18.76
CA ILE A 270 -13.59 -19.90 -19.22
C ILE A 270 -13.75 -20.33 -20.66
N GLY A 271 -13.28 -19.48 -21.58
CA GLY A 271 -13.20 -19.88 -22.97
C GLY A 271 -12.50 -21.23 -23.05
N ARG A 272 -13.13 -22.21 -23.63
CA ARG A 272 -12.46 -23.46 -24.03
C ARG A 272 -11.41 -22.99 -25.04
N ALA A 273 -10.17 -22.81 -24.58
CA ALA A 273 -9.05 -22.76 -25.47
C ALA A 273 -9.05 -24.12 -26.18
N HIS A 274 -9.17 -24.09 -27.48
CA HIS A 274 -9.06 -25.27 -28.31
C HIS A 274 -7.71 -25.93 -28.03
N VAL A 275 -7.77 -27.19 -27.64
CA VAL A 275 -6.65 -28.13 -27.70
C VAL A 275 -6.30 -28.35 -29.17
#